data_6d06235eb8cc19995cec7cfbc83da3ae
#
_entry.id   6d06235eb8cc19995cec7cfbc83da3ae
#
_cell.length_a   1.000
_cell.length_b   1.000
_cell.length_c   1.000
_cell.angle_alpha   90.00
_cell.angle_beta   90.00
_cell.angle_gamma   90.00
#
_symmetry.space_group_name_H-M   'P 1'
#
loop_
_entity.id
_entity.type
_entity.pdbx_description
1 polymer ?
#
loop_
_entity_poly.entity_id
_entity_poly.type
_entity_poly.pdbx_seq_one_letter_code
_entity_poly.pdbx_strand_id
1 'polypeptide(L)'
;MSEKQPKKKKTAGDVVLTVVLIAAICVFCYAGYNLFHIYTEYKKGTDEYNSITQMAVTERDPDGEAAGPEAGSELKAPMDIDFASLKSVNDDVVGWIYVEAVPDINYPIVHGKDNETYLHRTYEKNYNFAGTIFVDYENKGDFNDCNTIVYGHNMKNGSMFAQLKKFTQDEETYKKSKYFWIFTPEKNYRYEIISAYTTGVNSDTYTLFKGPGEEFEKYLEKIRGYSEIQTDAEGMNIKDKIITLSTCTGNEATRYVVQGKRVDTLDVK
;
A
#
# COMPACT_ATOMS: atom_id res chain seq x y z
N MET A 1 20.97 1.77 -73.25
CA MET A 1 20.72 0.36 -72.92
C MET A 1 21.11 0.17 -71.45
N SER A 2 20.17 0.00 -70.57
CA SER A 2 20.44 -0.20 -69.11
C SER A 2 20.58 -1.69 -68.84
N GLU A 3 21.77 -2.16 -68.52
CA GLU A 3 22.06 -3.54 -68.18
C GLU A 3 21.38 -3.91 -66.84
N LYS A 4 20.38 -4.76 -66.89
CA LYS A 4 19.77 -5.37 -65.67
C LYS A 4 20.79 -6.36 -65.07
N GLN A 5 21.36 -6.00 -63.93
CA GLN A 5 22.18 -6.93 -63.14
C GLN A 5 21.36 -8.19 -62.79
N PRO A 6 21.94 -9.40 -62.90
CA PRO A 6 21.25 -10.65 -62.60
C PRO A 6 20.96 -10.72 -61.07
N LYS A 7 19.69 -10.95 -60.71
CA LYS A 7 19.29 -11.20 -59.31
C LYS A 7 20.01 -12.44 -58.78
N LYS A 8 20.86 -12.30 -57.78
CA LYS A 8 21.50 -13.42 -57.06
C LYS A 8 20.42 -14.39 -56.57
N LYS A 9 20.52 -15.66 -56.90
CA LYS A 9 19.64 -16.72 -56.36
C LYS A 9 19.92 -16.84 -54.86
N LYS A 10 18.85 -16.76 -54.03
CA LYS A 10 18.96 -16.97 -52.61
C LYS A 10 19.42 -18.39 -52.31
N THR A 11 20.46 -18.54 -51.52
CA THR A 11 20.94 -19.85 -51.03
C THR A 11 20.04 -20.37 -49.92
N ALA A 12 20.07 -21.66 -49.61
CA ALA A 12 19.31 -22.22 -48.45
C ALA A 12 19.68 -21.51 -47.13
N GLY A 13 20.97 -21.11 -47.01
CA GLY A 13 21.41 -20.33 -45.85
C GLY A 13 20.76 -18.95 -45.73
N ASP A 14 20.56 -18.24 -46.88
CA ASP A 14 19.89 -16.93 -46.89
C ASP A 14 18.40 -17.05 -46.46
N VAL A 15 17.77 -18.16 -46.84
CA VAL A 15 16.37 -18.44 -46.44
C VAL A 15 16.28 -18.70 -44.92
N VAL A 16 17.17 -19.55 -44.39
CA VAL A 16 17.24 -19.83 -42.95
C VAL A 16 17.49 -18.55 -42.15
N LEU A 17 18.48 -17.76 -42.57
CA LEU A 17 18.79 -16.48 -41.90
C LEU A 17 17.61 -15.52 -41.93
N THR A 18 16.86 -15.45 -43.03
CA THR A 18 15.68 -14.61 -43.16
C THR A 18 14.54 -15.07 -42.18
N VAL A 19 14.34 -16.39 -42.06
CA VAL A 19 13.35 -16.96 -41.14
C VAL A 19 13.72 -16.65 -39.67
N VAL A 20 15.01 -16.83 -39.32
CA VAL A 20 15.50 -16.50 -37.96
C VAL A 20 15.34 -15.02 -37.67
N LEU A 21 15.63 -14.14 -38.63
CA LEU A 21 15.47 -12.69 -38.47
C LEU A 21 13.98 -12.32 -38.25
N ILE A 22 13.08 -12.90 -39.04
CA ILE A 22 11.64 -12.65 -38.87
C ILE A 22 11.17 -13.13 -37.51
N ALA A 23 11.58 -14.33 -37.07
CA ALA A 23 11.26 -14.84 -35.74
C ALA A 23 11.76 -13.91 -34.62
N ALA A 24 13.00 -13.43 -34.74
CA ALA A 24 13.59 -12.48 -33.79
C ALA A 24 12.80 -11.16 -33.75
N ILE A 25 12.39 -10.62 -34.90
CA ILE A 25 11.53 -9.42 -34.96
C ILE A 25 10.18 -9.67 -34.31
N CYS A 26 9.54 -10.80 -34.55
CA CYS A 26 8.26 -11.15 -33.92
C CYS A 26 8.36 -11.21 -32.37
N VAL A 27 9.44 -11.86 -31.87
CA VAL A 27 9.70 -11.90 -30.41
C VAL A 27 9.93 -10.51 -29.85
N PHE A 28 10.71 -9.67 -30.54
CA PHE A 28 10.96 -8.29 -30.13
C PHE A 28 9.68 -7.44 -30.10
N CYS A 29 8.85 -7.54 -31.15
CA CYS A 29 7.56 -6.83 -31.20
C CYS A 29 6.61 -7.30 -30.10
N TYR A 30 6.55 -8.60 -29.83
CA TYR A 30 5.75 -9.16 -28.75
C TYR A 30 6.23 -8.68 -27.38
N ALA A 31 7.53 -8.69 -27.12
CA ALA A 31 8.11 -8.16 -25.89
C ALA A 31 7.83 -6.67 -25.72
N GLY A 32 8.00 -5.88 -26.80
CA GLY A 32 7.67 -4.45 -26.80
C GLY A 32 6.20 -4.16 -26.51
N TYR A 33 5.30 -4.94 -27.12
CA TYR A 33 3.86 -4.85 -26.84
C TYR A 33 3.54 -5.13 -25.35
N ASN A 34 4.11 -6.20 -24.78
CA ASN A 34 3.89 -6.53 -23.37
C ASN A 34 4.43 -5.45 -22.44
N LEU A 35 5.62 -4.91 -22.71
CA LEU A 35 6.20 -3.81 -21.92
C LEU A 35 5.33 -2.56 -22.00
N PHE A 36 4.84 -2.21 -23.18
CA PHE A 36 3.94 -1.09 -23.36
C PHE A 36 2.62 -1.30 -22.62
N HIS A 37 2.04 -2.50 -22.68
CA HIS A 37 0.82 -2.84 -21.94
C HIS A 37 1.03 -2.70 -20.43
N ILE A 38 2.10 -3.29 -19.88
CA ILE A 38 2.46 -3.17 -18.46
C ILE A 38 2.62 -1.69 -18.07
N TYR A 39 3.36 -0.91 -18.86
CA TYR A 39 3.55 0.51 -18.61
C TYR A 39 2.21 1.28 -18.57
N THR A 40 1.31 1.02 -19.52
CA THR A 40 0.01 1.69 -19.57
C THR A 40 -0.87 1.34 -18.37
N GLU A 41 -0.82 0.08 -17.89
CA GLU A 41 -1.56 -0.32 -16.70
C GLU A 41 -1.01 0.35 -15.42
N TYR A 42 0.33 0.43 -15.26
CA TYR A 42 0.92 1.20 -14.16
C TYR A 42 0.48 2.66 -14.20
N LYS A 43 0.55 3.26 -15.41
CA LYS A 43 0.18 4.67 -15.58
C LYS A 43 -1.29 4.90 -15.23
N LYS A 44 -2.22 4.06 -15.71
CA LYS A 44 -3.65 4.18 -15.39
C LYS A 44 -3.91 4.13 -13.88
N GLY A 45 -3.32 3.15 -13.17
CA GLY A 45 -3.45 3.06 -11.72
C GLY A 45 -2.90 4.29 -11.01
N THR A 46 -1.72 4.77 -11.40
CA THR A 46 -1.12 5.98 -10.80
C THR A 46 -1.96 7.22 -11.08
N ASP A 47 -2.41 7.42 -12.32
CA ASP A 47 -3.24 8.57 -12.72
C ASP A 47 -4.57 8.59 -11.95
N GLU A 48 -5.21 7.42 -11.77
CA GLU A 48 -6.45 7.29 -10.98
C GLU A 48 -6.23 7.71 -9.53
N TYR A 49 -5.20 7.15 -8.84
CA TYR A 49 -4.93 7.50 -7.44
C TYR A 49 -4.52 8.97 -7.26
N ASN A 50 -3.78 9.55 -8.20
CA ASN A 50 -3.47 10.99 -8.18
C ASN A 50 -4.75 11.84 -8.31
N SER A 51 -5.67 11.44 -9.19
CA SER A 51 -6.96 12.12 -9.36
C SER A 51 -7.80 12.06 -8.09
N ILE A 52 -7.87 10.87 -7.46
CA ILE A 52 -8.59 10.66 -6.20
C ILE A 52 -7.98 11.51 -5.07
N THR A 53 -6.65 11.55 -4.97
CA THR A 53 -5.95 12.38 -3.99
C THR A 53 -6.25 13.87 -4.20
N GLN A 54 -6.19 14.36 -5.44
CA GLN A 54 -6.54 15.75 -5.75
C GLN A 54 -8.00 16.10 -5.44
N MET A 55 -8.91 15.14 -5.62
CA MET A 55 -10.33 15.33 -5.34
C MET A 55 -10.63 15.37 -3.83
N ALA A 56 -9.98 14.53 -3.06
CA ALA A 56 -10.41 14.22 -1.70
C ALA A 56 -9.50 14.75 -0.60
N VAL A 57 -8.24 15.08 -0.90
CA VAL A 57 -7.25 15.49 0.12
C VAL A 57 -7.03 17.00 0.08
N THR A 58 -7.18 17.63 1.22
CA THR A 58 -6.73 19.02 1.46
C THR A 58 -5.62 18.99 2.51
N GLU A 59 -4.39 19.26 2.09
CA GLU A 59 -3.28 19.39 3.02
C GLU A 59 -3.50 20.60 3.93
N ARG A 60 -3.25 20.44 5.22
CA ARG A 60 -3.21 21.57 6.14
C ARG A 60 -1.82 22.18 6.08
N ASP A 61 -1.76 23.51 5.89
CA ASP A 61 -0.50 24.24 5.85
C ASP A 61 0.23 24.08 7.20
N PRO A 62 1.41 23.47 7.24
CA PRO A 62 2.17 23.35 8.48
C PRO A 62 2.61 24.71 9.03
N ASP A 63 2.69 25.76 8.19
CA ASP A 63 3.13 27.11 8.56
C ASP A 63 1.97 28.06 8.93
N GLY A 64 0.73 27.66 8.70
CA GLY A 64 -0.48 28.41 9.11
C GLY A 64 -0.83 28.27 10.60
N GLU A 65 0.11 28.50 11.54
CA GLU A 65 0.15 28.22 12.99
C GLU A 65 0.88 26.90 13.34
N ALA A 66 2.00 26.62 12.71
CA ALA A 66 2.95 25.64 13.21
C ALA A 66 4.05 26.31 14.00
N ALA A 67 3.84 26.45 15.26
CA ALA A 67 4.94 26.25 16.19
C ALA A 67 5.29 24.75 16.13
N GLY A 68 6.59 24.39 15.95
CA GLY A 68 7.12 23.09 16.30
C GLY A 68 6.68 22.71 17.73
N PRO A 69 7.01 21.53 18.31
CA PRO A 69 6.46 21.06 19.57
C PRO A 69 6.79 22.03 20.72
N GLU A 70 6.13 23.18 20.75
CA GLU A 70 5.98 23.91 21.96
C GLU A 70 5.11 23.06 22.87
N ALA A 71 5.62 22.77 24.05
CA ALA A 71 4.90 22.04 25.08
C ALA A 71 3.55 22.72 25.33
N GLY A 72 2.46 22.16 24.75
CA GLY A 72 1.10 22.67 24.89
C GLY A 72 0.32 22.89 23.57
N SER A 73 0.89 22.69 22.38
CA SER A 73 0.11 22.77 21.13
C SER A 73 -0.79 21.52 21.00
N GLU A 74 -2.07 21.74 20.72
CA GLU A 74 -3.02 20.65 20.45
C GLU A 74 -2.60 19.89 19.17
N LEU A 75 -2.52 18.54 19.25
CA LEU A 75 -2.24 17.70 18.09
C LEU A 75 -3.29 17.94 17.00
N LYS A 76 -2.82 18.22 15.78
CA LYS A 76 -3.69 18.38 14.60
C LYS A 76 -3.36 17.31 13.57
N ALA A 77 -4.38 16.82 12.88
CA ALA A 77 -4.20 15.94 11.73
C ALA A 77 -3.52 16.70 10.57
N PRO A 78 -2.63 16.09 9.80
CA PRO A 78 -1.86 16.77 8.75
C PRO A 78 -2.68 17.18 7.52
N MET A 79 -3.87 16.60 7.35
CA MET A 79 -4.75 16.84 6.20
C MET A 79 -6.21 16.61 6.56
N ASP A 80 -7.10 17.11 5.70
CA ASP A 80 -8.53 16.82 5.73
C ASP A 80 -8.90 15.94 4.55
N ILE A 81 -9.82 14.98 4.77
CA ILE A 81 -10.27 14.03 3.75
C ILE A 81 -11.77 14.25 3.49
N ASP A 82 -12.12 14.51 2.23
CA ASP A 82 -13.51 14.61 1.79
C ASP A 82 -14.11 13.22 1.53
N PHE A 83 -14.63 12.61 2.58
CA PHE A 83 -15.30 11.31 2.50
C PHE A 83 -16.63 11.36 1.75
N ALA A 84 -17.26 12.53 1.61
CA ALA A 84 -18.48 12.65 0.81
C ALA A 84 -18.17 12.46 -0.67
N SER A 85 -17.14 13.13 -1.18
CA SER A 85 -16.63 12.94 -2.54
C SER A 85 -16.14 11.50 -2.77
N LEU A 86 -15.39 10.93 -1.84
CA LEU A 86 -14.94 9.54 -1.92
C LEU A 86 -16.12 8.56 -2.02
N LYS A 87 -17.12 8.66 -1.15
CA LYS A 87 -18.30 7.79 -1.16
C LYS A 87 -19.15 7.93 -2.44
N SER A 88 -19.12 9.08 -3.10
CA SER A 88 -19.82 9.25 -4.38
C SER A 88 -19.22 8.39 -5.51
N VAL A 89 -17.94 8.00 -5.38
CA VAL A 89 -17.22 7.14 -6.33
C VAL A 89 -17.30 5.68 -5.91
N ASN A 90 -17.07 5.40 -4.62
CA ASN A 90 -17.08 4.03 -4.09
C ASN A 90 -17.62 4.00 -2.65
N ASP A 91 -18.80 3.40 -2.46
CA ASP A 91 -19.46 3.28 -1.15
C ASP A 91 -18.70 2.39 -0.15
N ASP A 92 -17.80 1.52 -0.65
CA ASP A 92 -17.01 0.61 0.19
C ASP A 92 -15.86 1.33 0.93
N VAL A 93 -15.68 2.64 0.72
CA VAL A 93 -14.65 3.42 1.42
C VAL A 93 -14.94 3.51 2.91
N VAL A 94 -13.96 3.14 3.73
CA VAL A 94 -14.02 3.16 5.19
C VAL A 94 -12.98 4.07 5.82
N GLY A 95 -11.92 4.41 5.08
CA GLY A 95 -10.84 5.24 5.60
C GLY A 95 -9.88 5.73 4.53
N TRP A 96 -8.86 6.41 5.02
CA TRP A 96 -7.71 6.88 4.24
C TRP A 96 -6.45 6.67 5.07
N ILE A 97 -5.38 6.12 4.47
CA ILE A 97 -4.08 5.95 5.14
C ILE A 97 -3.07 6.98 4.66
N TYR A 98 -2.30 7.53 5.60
CA TYR A 98 -1.12 8.34 5.34
C TYR A 98 0.01 7.95 6.27
N VAL A 99 1.21 7.64 5.71
CA VAL A 99 2.40 7.23 6.48
C VAL A 99 3.43 8.35 6.44
N GLU A 100 3.64 9.03 7.57
CA GLU A 100 4.46 10.26 7.64
C GLU A 100 5.91 10.06 7.13
N ALA A 101 6.55 8.94 7.49
CA ALA A 101 7.93 8.65 7.08
C ALA A 101 8.06 8.27 5.59
N VAL A 102 6.99 7.83 4.96
CA VAL A 102 6.91 7.41 3.55
C VAL A 102 5.64 8.01 2.91
N PRO A 103 5.64 9.32 2.64
CA PRO A 103 4.43 10.08 2.27
C PRO A 103 3.79 9.63 0.94
N ASP A 104 4.49 8.84 0.13
CA ASP A 104 3.91 8.18 -1.04
C ASP A 104 2.85 7.12 -0.68
N ILE A 105 2.80 6.67 0.59
CA ILE A 105 1.68 5.86 1.09
C ILE A 105 0.60 6.81 1.58
N ASN A 106 -0.27 7.18 0.65
CA ASN A 106 -1.35 8.16 0.82
C ASN A 106 -2.54 7.72 -0.04
N TYR A 107 -3.41 6.84 0.50
CA TYR A 107 -4.41 6.10 -0.27
C TYR A 107 -5.74 5.95 0.44
N PRO A 108 -6.88 5.89 -0.30
CA PRO A 108 -8.15 5.46 0.26
C PRO A 108 -8.08 4.00 0.72
N ILE A 109 -8.82 3.68 1.77
CA ILE A 109 -8.99 2.32 2.29
C ILE A 109 -10.44 1.91 2.06
N VAL A 110 -10.65 0.73 1.50
CA VAL A 110 -11.97 0.15 1.29
C VAL A 110 -12.19 -1.09 2.17
N HIS A 111 -13.46 -1.45 2.40
CA HIS A 111 -13.83 -2.69 3.07
C HIS A 111 -14.85 -3.44 2.22
N GLY A 112 -14.38 -4.51 1.58
CA GLY A 112 -15.17 -5.34 0.67
C GLY A 112 -15.89 -6.49 1.38
N LYS A 113 -16.53 -7.34 0.58
CA LYS A 113 -17.22 -8.56 1.05
C LYS A 113 -16.28 -9.77 1.14
N ASP A 114 -15.09 -9.67 0.60
CA ASP A 114 -14.08 -10.70 0.49
C ASP A 114 -12.69 -10.05 0.37
N ASN A 115 -11.62 -10.86 0.47
CA ASN A 115 -10.24 -10.42 0.31
C ASN A 115 -9.72 -10.51 -1.13
N GLU A 116 -10.59 -10.86 -2.12
CA GLU A 116 -10.21 -11.08 -3.52
C GLU A 116 -10.54 -9.89 -4.43
N THR A 117 -11.70 -9.28 -4.21
CA THR A 117 -12.26 -8.24 -5.11
C THR A 117 -11.27 -7.09 -5.30
N TYR A 118 -10.73 -6.54 -4.22
CA TYR A 118 -9.85 -5.38 -4.26
C TYR A 118 -8.36 -5.70 -4.49
N LEU A 119 -7.99 -6.98 -4.59
CA LEU A 119 -6.66 -7.36 -5.07
C LEU A 119 -6.41 -6.91 -6.52
N HIS A 120 -7.48 -6.89 -7.35
CA HIS A 120 -7.35 -6.62 -8.78
C HIS A 120 -8.31 -5.54 -9.28
N ARG A 121 -8.88 -4.75 -8.38
CA ARG A 121 -9.73 -3.61 -8.71
C ARG A 121 -9.23 -2.37 -8.01
N THR A 122 -9.11 -1.30 -8.78
CA THR A 122 -8.81 0.03 -8.26
C THR A 122 -9.97 0.55 -7.41
N TYR A 123 -9.77 1.70 -6.80
CA TYR A 123 -10.80 2.39 -6.02
C TYR A 123 -12.09 2.64 -6.83
N GLU A 124 -11.97 2.99 -8.11
CA GLU A 124 -13.11 3.16 -9.04
C GLU A 124 -13.70 1.83 -9.53
N LYS A 125 -13.27 0.69 -8.97
CA LYS A 125 -13.69 -0.67 -9.32
C LYS A 125 -13.26 -1.13 -10.73
N ASN A 126 -12.34 -0.41 -11.38
CA ASN A 126 -11.72 -0.82 -12.63
C ASN A 126 -10.74 -1.97 -12.41
N TYR A 127 -10.63 -2.91 -13.37
CA TYR A 127 -9.61 -3.94 -13.30
C TYR A 127 -8.21 -3.34 -13.46
N ASN A 128 -7.35 -3.56 -12.48
CA ASN A 128 -5.95 -3.17 -12.51
C ASN A 128 -5.17 -4.01 -11.49
N PHE A 129 -3.95 -4.40 -11.85
CA PHE A 129 -3.11 -5.23 -10.98
C PHE A 129 -2.55 -4.48 -9.75
N ALA A 130 -2.66 -3.15 -9.68
CA ALA A 130 -2.32 -2.39 -8.48
C ALA A 130 -3.34 -2.60 -7.35
N GLY A 131 -4.58 -2.97 -7.67
CA GLY A 131 -5.63 -3.14 -6.69
C GLY A 131 -5.92 -1.86 -5.89
N THR A 132 -6.47 -2.04 -4.71
CA THR A 132 -6.74 -0.97 -3.73
C THR A 132 -6.18 -1.38 -2.38
N ILE A 133 -5.94 -0.44 -1.48
CA ILE A 133 -5.69 -0.73 -0.07
C ILE A 133 -7.03 -1.12 0.58
N PHE A 134 -7.10 -2.27 1.25
CA PHE A 134 -8.36 -2.76 1.81
C PHE A 134 -8.19 -3.41 3.18
N VAL A 135 -9.24 -3.31 3.99
CA VAL A 135 -9.36 -3.99 5.29
C VAL A 135 -9.78 -5.44 5.06
N ASP A 136 -9.24 -6.36 5.85
CA ASP A 136 -9.67 -7.77 5.87
C ASP A 136 -11.20 -7.85 6.06
N TYR A 137 -11.87 -8.67 5.25
CA TYR A 137 -13.34 -8.74 5.23
C TYR A 137 -13.95 -9.23 6.56
N GLU A 138 -13.19 -9.95 7.37
CA GLU A 138 -13.61 -10.41 8.70
C GLU A 138 -13.47 -9.34 9.79
N ASN A 139 -12.70 -8.27 9.55
CA ASN A 139 -12.67 -7.08 10.39
C ASN A 139 -13.92 -6.21 10.18
N LYS A 140 -14.23 -5.33 11.12
CA LYS A 140 -15.45 -4.49 11.06
C LYS A 140 -15.36 -3.28 10.13
N GLY A 141 -14.19 -2.91 9.66
CA GLY A 141 -13.98 -1.71 8.84
C GLY A 141 -14.05 -0.38 9.60
N ASP A 142 -14.32 -0.38 10.92
CA ASP A 142 -14.34 0.80 11.78
C ASP A 142 -13.04 1.04 12.55
N PHE A 143 -12.02 0.20 12.29
CA PHE A 143 -10.70 0.21 12.93
C PHE A 143 -10.72 0.05 14.46
N ASN A 144 -11.80 -0.50 15.03
CA ASN A 144 -11.97 -0.69 16.48
C ASN A 144 -11.77 -2.13 16.94
N ASP A 145 -11.42 -3.05 16.04
CA ASP A 145 -11.00 -4.41 16.39
C ASP A 145 -9.70 -4.38 17.20
N CYS A 146 -9.39 -5.46 17.91
CA CYS A 146 -8.10 -5.60 18.62
C CYS A 146 -6.92 -5.56 17.62
N ASN A 147 -7.06 -6.26 16.49
CA ASN A 147 -6.12 -6.27 15.36
C ASN A 147 -6.91 -6.06 14.06
N THR A 148 -6.75 -4.92 13.42
CA THR A 148 -7.30 -4.65 12.10
C THR A 148 -6.23 -4.88 11.05
N ILE A 149 -6.49 -5.78 10.11
CA ILE A 149 -5.55 -6.13 9.05
C ILE A 149 -5.88 -5.31 7.80
N VAL A 150 -4.88 -4.63 7.27
CA VAL A 150 -4.99 -3.80 6.07
C VAL A 150 -3.99 -4.29 5.03
N TYR A 151 -4.49 -4.68 3.87
CA TYR A 151 -3.70 -5.21 2.77
C TYR A 151 -3.42 -4.17 1.70
N GLY A 152 -2.27 -4.29 1.05
CA GLY A 152 -1.91 -3.51 -0.13
C GLY A 152 -0.79 -4.18 -0.91
N HIS A 153 -0.78 -4.01 -2.23
CA HIS A 153 0.24 -4.62 -3.09
C HIS A 153 1.65 -4.04 -2.88
N ASN A 154 2.66 -4.89 -3.12
CA ASN A 154 4.06 -4.50 -3.26
C ASN A 154 4.37 -4.25 -4.75
N MET A 155 4.08 -3.06 -5.23
CA MET A 155 4.22 -2.71 -6.63
C MET A 155 5.68 -2.41 -7.00
N LYS A 156 6.15 -2.89 -8.18
CA LYS A 156 7.53 -2.67 -8.65
C LYS A 156 7.86 -1.20 -8.91
N ASN A 157 6.86 -0.37 -9.21
CA ASN A 157 7.02 1.08 -9.35
C ASN A 157 7.07 1.84 -8.02
N GLY A 158 6.99 1.12 -6.89
CA GLY A 158 7.03 1.71 -5.55
C GLY A 158 5.70 2.21 -5.00
N SER A 159 4.59 2.06 -5.75
CA SER A 159 3.25 2.46 -5.30
C SER A 159 2.62 1.44 -4.34
N MET A 160 1.45 1.77 -3.83
CA MET A 160 0.70 1.02 -2.83
C MET A 160 1.53 0.83 -1.54
N PHE A 161 1.66 -0.41 -1.04
CA PHE A 161 2.45 -0.70 0.17
C PHE A 161 3.90 -1.10 -0.11
N ALA A 162 4.39 -0.92 -1.33
CA ALA A 162 5.75 -1.30 -1.69
C ALA A 162 6.83 -0.64 -0.83
N GLN A 163 6.57 0.58 -0.35
CA GLN A 163 7.53 1.35 0.42
C GLN A 163 7.55 1.02 1.92
N LEU A 164 6.60 0.22 2.45
CA LEU A 164 6.61 -0.20 3.85
C LEU A 164 7.93 -0.87 4.25
N LYS A 165 8.54 -1.65 3.35
CA LYS A 165 9.82 -2.32 3.59
C LYS A 165 10.99 -1.37 3.88
N LYS A 166 10.86 -0.07 3.60
CA LYS A 166 11.87 0.93 3.98
C LYS A 166 12.11 0.95 5.47
N PHE A 167 11.12 0.63 6.31
CA PHE A 167 11.29 0.60 7.75
C PHE A 167 12.36 -0.40 8.22
N THR A 168 12.59 -1.51 7.50
CA THR A 168 13.68 -2.46 7.81
C THR A 168 14.90 -2.31 6.92
N GLN A 169 14.79 -1.63 5.78
CA GLN A 169 15.89 -1.46 4.82
C GLN A 169 16.69 -0.17 5.05
N ASP A 170 16.09 0.81 5.71
CA ASP A 170 16.68 2.13 5.95
C ASP A 170 16.33 2.59 7.36
N GLU A 171 17.31 2.56 8.26
CA GLU A 171 17.17 2.96 9.66
C GLU A 171 16.70 4.41 9.85
N GLU A 172 16.95 5.28 8.88
CA GLU A 172 16.51 6.67 8.91
C GLU A 172 15.00 6.81 8.68
N THR A 173 14.36 5.81 8.08
CA THR A 173 12.92 5.86 7.83
C THR A 173 12.12 5.97 9.14
N TYR A 174 12.39 5.10 10.12
CA TYR A 174 11.72 5.16 11.43
C TYR A 174 12.05 6.46 12.20
N LYS A 175 13.28 6.97 12.05
CA LYS A 175 13.72 8.21 12.71
C LYS A 175 13.05 9.47 12.15
N LYS A 176 12.64 9.47 10.86
CA LYS A 176 11.88 10.57 10.24
C LYS A 176 10.53 10.75 10.91
N SER A 177 9.80 9.66 11.05
CA SER A 177 8.57 9.58 11.84
C SER A 177 8.24 8.14 12.17
N LYS A 178 7.76 7.91 13.36
CA LYS A 178 7.25 6.64 13.84
C LYS A 178 5.72 6.55 13.74
N TYR A 179 5.08 7.48 13.04
CA TYR A 179 3.64 7.59 13.01
C TYR A 179 3.05 7.37 11.62
N PHE A 180 1.82 6.84 11.63
CA PHE A 180 0.93 6.89 10.48
C PHE A 180 -0.50 7.23 10.93
N TRP A 181 -1.29 7.70 9.97
CA TRP A 181 -2.65 8.12 10.20
C TRP A 181 -3.65 7.22 9.49
N ILE A 182 -4.77 6.98 10.14
CA ILE A 182 -5.98 6.47 9.53
C ILE A 182 -7.07 7.52 9.74
N PHE A 183 -7.51 8.12 8.66
CA PHE A 183 -8.64 9.04 8.65
C PHE A 183 -9.90 8.24 8.39
N THR A 184 -10.98 8.56 9.07
CA THR A 184 -12.33 8.01 8.84
C THR A 184 -13.33 9.15 8.75
N PRO A 185 -14.57 8.90 8.29
CA PRO A 185 -15.59 9.95 8.26
C PRO A 185 -15.87 10.64 9.59
N GLU A 186 -15.59 9.97 10.72
CA GLU A 186 -15.95 10.45 12.06
C GLU A 186 -14.71 10.84 12.89
N LYS A 187 -13.59 10.15 12.70
CA LYS A 187 -12.41 10.28 13.55
C LYS A 187 -11.14 10.21 12.71
N ASN A 188 -10.10 10.90 13.19
CA ASN A 188 -8.73 10.74 12.71
C ASN A 188 -7.93 10.02 13.79
N TYR A 189 -7.35 8.87 13.43
CA TYR A 189 -6.57 8.04 14.34
C TYR A 189 -5.09 8.14 14.00
N ARG A 190 -4.24 8.46 14.99
CA ARG A 190 -2.79 8.36 14.83
C ARG A 190 -2.29 7.08 15.48
N TYR A 191 -1.46 6.35 14.74
CA TYR A 191 -0.85 5.10 15.18
C TYR A 191 0.66 5.27 15.29
N GLU A 192 1.24 4.76 16.38
CA GLU A 192 2.68 4.64 16.58
C GLU A 192 3.14 3.26 16.12
N ILE A 193 4.17 3.21 15.25
CA ILE A 193 4.75 1.95 14.76
C ILE A 193 5.44 1.24 15.92
N ILE A 194 5.00 0.00 16.18
CA ILE A 194 5.48 -0.85 17.26
C ILE A 194 6.34 -2.01 16.79
N SER A 195 6.20 -2.40 15.53
CA SER A 195 6.98 -3.48 14.92
C SER A 195 6.96 -3.41 13.40
N ALA A 196 8.03 -3.91 12.75
CA ALA A 196 8.11 -4.14 11.32
C ALA A 196 8.98 -5.39 11.08
N TYR A 197 8.47 -6.35 10.28
CA TYR A 197 9.14 -7.63 10.07
C TYR A 197 8.57 -8.41 8.88
N THR A 198 9.29 -9.46 8.48
CA THR A 198 8.81 -10.45 7.50
C THR A 198 8.21 -11.65 8.21
N THR A 199 7.04 -12.11 7.77
CA THR A 199 6.33 -13.24 8.37
C THR A 199 5.73 -14.18 7.31
N GLY A 200 5.33 -15.38 7.71
CA GLY A 200 4.62 -16.33 6.85
C GLY A 200 3.15 -15.94 6.64
N VAL A 201 2.56 -16.35 5.52
CA VAL A 201 1.13 -16.08 5.20
C VAL A 201 0.16 -16.71 6.21
N ASN A 202 0.57 -17.76 6.92
CA ASN A 202 -0.24 -18.44 7.94
C ASN A 202 0.24 -18.11 9.36
N SER A 203 0.93 -17.01 9.54
CA SER A 203 1.44 -16.56 10.84
C SER A 203 0.31 -16.13 11.77
N ASP A 204 0.55 -16.26 13.08
CA ASP A 204 -0.31 -15.71 14.12
C ASP A 204 -0.41 -14.16 14.10
N THR A 205 0.45 -13.48 13.32
CA THR A 205 0.34 -12.05 12.98
C THR A 205 -1.07 -11.66 12.50
N TYR A 206 -1.74 -12.58 11.78
CA TYR A 206 -3.07 -12.37 11.20
C TYR A 206 -4.22 -12.83 12.10
N THR A 207 -3.95 -13.07 13.38
CA THR A 207 -5.00 -13.48 14.32
C THR A 207 -6.03 -12.37 14.51
N LEU A 208 -7.30 -12.72 14.30
CA LEU A 208 -8.45 -11.87 14.61
C LEU A 208 -8.97 -12.22 16.00
N PHE A 209 -9.19 -11.22 16.82
CA PHE A 209 -9.63 -11.38 18.21
C PHE A 209 -11.09 -10.97 18.36
N LYS A 210 -11.89 -11.75 19.07
CA LYS A 210 -13.29 -11.41 19.38
C LYS A 210 -13.43 -10.21 20.34
N GLY A 211 -12.33 -9.90 21.04
CA GLY A 211 -12.26 -8.80 22.00
C GLY A 211 -10.97 -8.81 22.81
N PRO A 212 -10.76 -7.85 23.69
CA PRO A 212 -9.60 -7.79 24.58
C PRO A 212 -9.61 -8.98 25.55
N GLY A 213 -8.44 -9.55 25.82
CA GLY A 213 -8.29 -10.70 26.71
C GLY A 213 -6.85 -11.21 26.72
N GLU A 214 -6.61 -12.30 27.48
CA GLU A 214 -5.30 -12.90 27.67
C GLU A 214 -4.63 -13.34 26.34
N GLU A 215 -5.42 -13.83 25.39
CA GLU A 215 -4.88 -14.22 24.07
C GLU A 215 -4.34 -13.01 23.31
N PHE A 216 -5.04 -11.88 23.38
CA PHE A 216 -4.58 -10.63 22.75
C PHE A 216 -3.36 -10.05 23.50
N GLU A 217 -3.29 -10.15 24.82
CA GLU A 217 -2.12 -9.73 25.58
C GLU A 217 -0.87 -10.52 25.18
N LYS A 218 -0.95 -11.85 25.11
CA LYS A 218 0.14 -12.70 24.61
C LYS A 218 0.53 -12.38 23.16
N TYR A 219 -0.43 -12.00 22.33
CA TYR A 219 -0.17 -11.58 20.96
C TYR A 219 0.65 -10.29 20.92
N LEU A 220 0.31 -9.29 21.75
CA LEU A 220 1.04 -8.03 21.83
C LEU A 220 2.52 -8.23 22.23
N GLU A 221 2.81 -9.15 23.14
CA GLU A 221 4.18 -9.51 23.50
C GLU A 221 4.93 -10.16 22.31
N LYS A 222 4.27 -11.08 21.61
CA LYS A 222 4.85 -11.78 20.46
C LYS A 222 5.23 -10.84 19.32
N ILE A 223 4.31 -9.96 18.90
CA ILE A 223 4.54 -9.07 17.76
C ILE A 223 5.69 -8.08 18.00
N ARG A 224 5.93 -7.68 19.24
CA ARG A 224 7.14 -6.94 19.60
C ARG A 224 8.40 -7.78 19.41
N GLY A 225 8.35 -9.04 19.81
CA GLY A 225 9.48 -9.97 19.69
C GLY A 225 9.83 -10.32 18.24
N TYR A 226 8.88 -10.18 17.30
CA TYR A 226 9.12 -10.44 15.88
C TYR A 226 9.77 -9.27 15.16
N SER A 227 9.77 -8.06 15.76
CA SER A 227 10.24 -6.85 15.08
C SER A 227 11.70 -6.94 14.67
N GLU A 228 11.97 -6.63 13.40
CA GLU A 228 13.31 -6.48 12.82
C GLU A 228 13.87 -5.06 13.03
N ILE A 229 13.07 -4.15 13.59
CA ILE A 229 13.48 -2.78 13.92
C ILE A 229 13.40 -2.54 15.43
N GLN A 230 14.25 -1.65 15.92
CA GLN A 230 14.11 -1.13 17.29
C GLN A 230 13.09 -0.01 17.30
N THR A 231 12.11 -0.10 18.19
CA THR A 231 11.11 0.93 18.40
C THR A 231 11.15 1.42 19.85
N ASP A 232 10.82 2.67 20.04
CA ASP A 232 10.71 3.30 21.37
C ASP A 232 9.25 3.32 21.88
N ALA A 233 8.35 2.59 21.20
CA ALA A 233 6.97 2.46 21.62
C ALA A 233 6.85 1.75 22.97
N GLU A 234 6.26 2.44 23.94
CA GLU A 234 6.10 1.95 25.30
C GLU A 234 4.67 1.49 25.59
N GLY A 235 4.53 0.61 26.59
CA GLY A 235 3.28 0.33 27.29
C GLY A 235 2.15 -0.17 26.41
N MET A 236 2.23 -1.38 25.84
CA MET A 236 1.06 -2.02 25.22
C MET A 236 0.19 -2.73 26.26
N ASN A 237 -1.12 -2.67 26.05
CA ASN A 237 -2.11 -3.31 26.93
C ASN A 237 -3.33 -3.81 26.14
N ILE A 238 -4.17 -4.62 26.77
CA ILE A 238 -5.34 -5.26 26.13
C ILE A 238 -6.43 -4.31 25.60
N LYS A 239 -6.37 -3.01 25.93
CA LYS A 239 -7.32 -2.00 25.43
C LYS A 239 -6.84 -1.36 24.13
N ASP A 240 -5.57 -1.58 23.77
CA ASP A 240 -4.99 -0.98 22.58
C ASP A 240 -5.67 -1.51 21.31
N LYS A 241 -5.58 -0.71 20.28
CA LYS A 241 -6.05 -1.05 18.93
C LYS A 241 -4.85 -1.11 18.01
N ILE A 242 -4.64 -2.26 17.42
CA ILE A 242 -3.51 -2.52 16.52
C ILE A 242 -4.01 -2.49 15.08
N ILE A 243 -3.22 -1.90 14.20
CA ILE A 243 -3.32 -2.10 12.77
C ILE A 243 -2.10 -2.89 12.29
N THR A 244 -2.35 -3.91 11.49
CA THR A 244 -1.36 -4.68 10.75
C THR A 244 -1.43 -4.29 9.28
N LEU A 245 -0.50 -3.46 8.79
CA LEU A 245 -0.31 -3.15 7.38
C LEU A 245 0.47 -4.30 6.75
N SER A 246 -0.09 -4.96 5.73
CA SER A 246 0.47 -6.17 5.14
C SER A 246 0.68 -6.05 3.64
N THR A 247 1.86 -6.47 3.15
CA THR A 247 2.18 -6.51 1.73
C THR A 247 3.00 -7.74 1.36
N CYS A 248 3.04 -8.09 0.06
CA CYS A 248 3.84 -9.20 -0.46
C CYS A 248 5.34 -8.88 -0.39
N THR A 249 6.17 -9.91 -0.22
CA THR A 249 7.64 -9.80 -0.28
C THR A 249 8.21 -10.06 -1.68
N GLY A 250 7.40 -10.57 -2.61
CA GLY A 250 7.82 -11.19 -3.87
C GLY A 250 7.97 -12.72 -3.77
N ASN A 251 7.83 -13.29 -2.57
CA ASN A 251 7.67 -14.72 -2.30
C ASN A 251 6.23 -14.96 -1.84
N GLU A 252 5.52 -15.90 -2.48
CA GLU A 252 4.12 -16.19 -2.17
C GLU A 252 3.90 -16.69 -0.73
N ALA A 253 4.90 -17.34 -0.14
CA ALA A 253 4.84 -17.87 1.22
C ALA A 253 5.04 -16.81 2.32
N THR A 254 5.47 -15.60 1.98
CA THR A 254 5.84 -14.58 2.97
C THR A 254 5.18 -13.23 2.70
N ARG A 255 4.99 -12.48 3.78
CA ARG A 255 4.48 -11.10 3.77
C ARG A 255 5.42 -10.22 4.58
N TYR A 256 5.50 -8.97 4.21
CA TYR A 256 6.11 -7.93 5.01
C TYR A 256 5.01 -7.16 5.74
N VAL A 257 5.20 -6.91 7.02
CA VAL A 257 4.22 -6.22 7.85
C VAL A 257 4.83 -5.07 8.62
N VAL A 258 4.03 -4.02 8.79
CA VAL A 258 4.28 -2.92 9.74
C VAL A 258 3.06 -2.84 10.65
N GLN A 259 3.29 -2.89 11.96
CA GLN A 259 2.21 -2.82 12.92
C GLN A 259 2.27 -1.54 13.73
N GLY A 260 1.12 -0.94 13.95
CA GLY A 260 0.98 0.28 14.74
C GLY A 260 -0.05 0.15 15.83
N LYS A 261 0.23 0.79 16.96
CA LYS A 261 -0.69 0.95 18.10
C LYS A 261 -1.34 2.34 18.02
N ARG A 262 -2.68 2.42 18.16
CA ARG A 262 -3.37 3.70 18.24
C ARG A 262 -2.92 4.48 19.48
N VAL A 263 -2.45 5.71 19.27
CA VAL A 263 -1.98 6.58 20.33
C VAL A 263 -2.85 7.83 20.50
N ASP A 264 -3.47 8.29 19.40
CA ASP A 264 -4.36 9.45 19.44
C ASP A 264 -5.65 9.21 18.65
N THR A 265 -6.69 9.89 19.07
CA THR A 265 -7.99 9.94 18.40
C THR A 265 -8.47 11.37 18.40
N LEU A 266 -8.67 11.94 17.21
CA LEU A 266 -9.15 13.29 16.99
C LEU A 266 -10.53 13.26 16.35
N ASP A 267 -11.42 14.16 16.79
CA ASP A 267 -12.71 14.35 16.12
C ASP A 267 -12.51 15.03 14.75
N VAL A 268 -13.27 14.60 13.76
CA VAL A 268 -13.38 15.32 12.49
C VAL A 268 -14.23 16.56 12.75
N LYS A 269 -13.69 17.75 12.43
CA LYS A 269 -14.37 19.05 12.63
C LYS A 269 -15.21 19.42 11.44
#